data_fe2ebda5018cc6c950e134cb9e533363
#
_entry.id   fe2ebda5018cc6c950e134cb9e533363
#
_cell.length_a   1.000
_cell.length_b   1.000
_cell.length_c   1.000
_cell.angle_alpha   90.00
_cell.angle_beta   90.00
_cell.angle_gamma   90.00
#
_symmetry.space_group_name_H-M   'P 1'
#
loop_
_entity.id
_entity.type
_entity.pdbx_description
1 polymer ?
#
loop_
_entity_poly.entity_id
_entity_poly.type
_entity_poly.pdbx_seq_one_letter_code
_entity_poly.pdbx_strand_id
1 'polypeptide(L)'
;MITINNISKVYADKKVLQIDLLEIPKGQSFGLVGNNGAGKTTLFSLLLDLIEPTTGFIEIDGNKVNENELWKKQVSAFIDESFLIGYLTPEEYFNFLGELRGKNKASVAEFLGQFSDFFNGEILNAGKYIRDLSKGNQKKVGIVGALIGKPEIIVLDEPFANLDPSTQIKLKKLIKKWSENEKVTFLISSHDLAHTTEVSDRIVLLNKGEVAKDIITTPETLDELENFFSTSVESEVMI
;
A
#
# COMPACT_ATOMS: atom_id res chain seq x y z
N MET A 1 -6.25 2.89 -14.78
CA MET A 1 -5.20 1.89 -15.09
C MET A 1 -3.85 2.46 -14.75
N ILE A 2 -3.00 1.69 -14.12
CA ILE A 2 -1.60 2.07 -13.83
C ILE A 2 -0.72 1.33 -14.83
N THR A 3 0.19 2.03 -15.50
CA THR A 3 1.16 1.45 -16.43
C THR A 3 2.57 1.84 -16.01
N ILE A 4 3.42 0.86 -15.79
CA ILE A 4 4.83 1.01 -15.47
C ILE A 4 5.61 0.59 -16.71
N ASN A 5 6.43 1.48 -17.27
CA ASN A 5 7.09 1.26 -18.56
C ASN A 5 8.61 1.49 -18.46
N ASN A 6 9.40 0.44 -18.68
CA ASN A 6 10.87 0.42 -18.70
C ASN A 6 11.48 1.16 -17.49
N ILE A 7 10.83 1.03 -16.31
CA ILE A 7 11.25 1.76 -15.12
C ILE A 7 12.49 1.12 -14.50
N SER A 8 13.46 1.95 -14.17
CA SER A 8 14.60 1.52 -13.35
C SER A 8 14.91 2.53 -12.25
N LYS A 9 15.52 2.04 -11.18
CA LYS A 9 16.12 2.87 -10.13
C LYS A 9 17.48 2.35 -9.75
N VAL A 10 18.46 3.25 -9.84
CA VAL A 10 19.86 3.00 -9.47
C VAL A 10 20.25 4.01 -8.39
N TYR A 11 20.84 3.55 -7.30
CA TYR A 11 21.46 4.38 -6.28
C TYR A 11 22.97 4.13 -6.29
N ALA A 12 23.76 5.19 -6.51
CA ALA A 12 25.17 5.07 -6.82
C ALA A 12 25.37 4.05 -7.97
N ASP A 13 26.01 2.92 -7.74
CA ASP A 13 26.22 1.90 -8.77
C ASP A 13 25.33 0.66 -8.57
N LYS A 14 24.39 0.70 -7.63
CA LYS A 14 23.50 -0.43 -7.33
C LYS A 14 22.14 -0.24 -7.96
N LYS A 15 21.80 -1.09 -8.93
CA LYS A 15 20.44 -1.19 -9.46
C LYS A 15 19.55 -1.87 -8.41
N VAL A 16 18.48 -1.16 -7.98
CA VAL A 16 17.54 -1.63 -6.94
C VAL A 16 16.18 -1.98 -7.50
N LEU A 17 15.86 -1.54 -8.71
CA LEU A 17 14.62 -1.85 -9.40
C LEU A 17 14.82 -1.83 -10.91
N GLN A 18 14.23 -2.81 -11.60
CA GLN A 18 14.12 -2.89 -13.06
C GLN A 18 12.82 -3.61 -13.41
N ILE A 19 11.89 -2.91 -14.05
CA ILE A 19 10.62 -3.49 -14.52
C ILE A 19 10.39 -2.99 -15.94
N ASP A 20 10.33 -3.90 -16.90
CA ASP A 20 10.15 -3.55 -18.31
C ASP A 20 8.73 -3.11 -18.60
N LEU A 21 7.73 -3.91 -18.18
CA LEU A 21 6.32 -3.59 -18.30
C LEU A 21 5.54 -4.21 -17.14
N LEU A 22 4.69 -3.41 -16.51
CA LEU A 22 3.70 -3.91 -15.55
C LEU A 22 2.44 -3.03 -15.65
N GLU A 23 1.31 -3.66 -15.92
CA GLU A 23 0.01 -3.00 -16.00
C GLU A 23 -0.88 -3.48 -14.87
N ILE A 24 -1.55 -2.54 -14.19
CA ILE A 24 -2.48 -2.84 -13.10
C ILE A 24 -3.84 -2.24 -13.47
N PRO A 25 -4.84 -3.09 -13.76
CA PRO A 25 -6.19 -2.66 -14.08
C PRO A 25 -6.89 -1.93 -12.93
N LYS A 26 -7.85 -1.06 -13.24
CA LYS A 26 -8.71 -0.44 -12.23
C LYS A 26 -9.59 -1.49 -11.53
N GLY A 27 -9.82 -1.28 -10.24
CA GLY A 27 -10.66 -2.12 -9.41
C GLY A 27 -10.02 -3.47 -9.03
N GLN A 28 -8.73 -3.67 -9.34
CA GLN A 28 -7.98 -4.86 -8.95
C GLN A 28 -7.31 -4.65 -7.59
N SER A 29 -7.42 -5.64 -6.71
CA SER A 29 -6.57 -5.73 -5.53
C SER A 29 -5.25 -6.41 -5.92
N PHE A 30 -4.16 -5.65 -5.88
CA PHE A 30 -2.84 -6.04 -6.36
C PHE A 30 -1.86 -6.19 -5.20
N GLY A 31 -1.29 -7.38 -5.07
CA GLY A 31 -0.28 -7.73 -4.09
C GLY A 31 1.13 -7.64 -4.66
N LEU A 32 2.02 -6.94 -3.96
CA LEU A 32 3.44 -6.85 -4.29
C LEU A 32 4.24 -7.55 -3.19
N VAL A 33 4.72 -8.75 -3.45
CA VAL A 33 5.44 -9.55 -2.46
C VAL A 33 6.92 -9.67 -2.76
N GLY A 34 7.72 -9.92 -1.75
CA GLY A 34 9.17 -10.09 -1.87
C GLY A 34 9.89 -9.87 -0.55
N ASN A 35 11.10 -10.35 -0.44
CA ASN A 35 11.96 -10.16 0.73
C ASN A 35 12.23 -8.68 1.03
N ASN A 36 12.70 -8.38 2.24
CA ASN A 36 13.18 -7.04 2.57
C ASN A 36 14.31 -6.64 1.61
N GLY A 37 14.21 -5.43 1.05
CA GLY A 37 15.16 -4.96 0.03
C GLY A 37 14.88 -5.44 -1.40
N ALA A 38 13.79 -6.17 -1.66
CA ALA A 38 13.42 -6.59 -3.02
C ALA A 38 12.99 -5.45 -3.95
N GLY A 39 12.75 -4.23 -3.44
CA GLY A 39 12.37 -3.06 -4.23
C GLY A 39 10.91 -2.62 -4.10
N LYS A 40 10.11 -3.24 -3.21
CA LYS A 40 8.67 -2.94 -3.03
C LYS A 40 8.40 -1.47 -2.71
N THR A 41 8.99 -0.95 -1.63
CA THR A 41 8.86 0.46 -1.22
C THR A 41 9.44 1.41 -2.28
N THR A 42 10.51 1.00 -2.98
CA THR A 42 11.07 1.78 -4.10
C THR A 42 10.06 1.92 -5.24
N LEU A 43 9.38 0.83 -5.63
CA LEU A 43 8.35 0.89 -6.66
C LEU A 43 7.18 1.79 -6.23
N PHE A 44 6.69 1.67 -5.00
CA PHE A 44 5.62 2.53 -4.51
C PHE A 44 6.05 4.00 -4.40
N SER A 45 7.30 4.27 -4.01
CA SER A 45 7.85 5.62 -3.97
C SER A 45 7.95 6.25 -5.37
N LEU A 46 8.30 5.47 -6.39
CA LEU A 46 8.30 5.92 -7.79
C LEU A 46 6.88 6.19 -8.30
N LEU A 47 5.92 5.31 -7.97
CA LEU A 47 4.51 5.47 -8.35
C LEU A 47 3.87 6.72 -7.73
N LEU A 48 4.29 7.06 -6.51
CA LEU A 48 3.79 8.23 -5.78
C LEU A 48 4.59 9.51 -6.06
N ASP A 49 5.54 9.45 -7.00
CA ASP A 49 6.42 10.59 -7.34
C ASP A 49 7.19 11.16 -6.12
N LEU A 50 7.52 10.28 -5.16
CA LEU A 50 8.34 10.63 -4.00
C LEU A 50 9.83 10.59 -4.32
N ILE A 51 10.22 9.82 -5.35
CA ILE A 51 11.57 9.73 -5.89
C ILE A 51 11.50 9.67 -7.42
N GLU A 52 12.53 10.19 -8.09
CA GLU A 52 12.63 10.13 -9.55
C GLU A 52 13.16 8.76 -10.02
N PRO A 53 12.65 8.21 -11.14
CA PRO A 53 13.23 7.04 -11.78
C PRO A 53 14.59 7.38 -12.42
N THR A 54 15.45 6.38 -12.58
CA THR A 54 16.68 6.53 -13.38
C THR A 54 16.36 6.44 -14.87
N THR A 55 15.45 5.55 -15.25
CA THR A 55 14.90 5.45 -16.61
C THR A 55 13.40 5.09 -16.54
N GLY A 56 12.71 5.27 -17.67
CA GLY A 56 11.31 4.90 -17.81
C GLY A 56 10.36 5.86 -17.10
N PHE A 57 9.10 5.47 -17.00
CA PHE A 57 8.04 6.28 -16.41
C PHE A 57 6.89 5.42 -15.89
N ILE A 58 6.06 6.03 -15.03
CA ILE A 58 4.79 5.46 -14.57
C ILE A 58 3.66 6.38 -15.00
N GLU A 59 2.59 5.80 -15.50
CA GLU A 59 1.36 6.50 -15.86
C GLU A 59 0.19 6.01 -15.03
N ILE A 60 -0.67 6.95 -14.65
CA ILE A 60 -1.98 6.69 -14.07
C ILE A 60 -3.03 7.30 -15.01
N ASP A 61 -3.87 6.45 -15.60
CA ASP A 61 -4.86 6.85 -16.62
C ASP A 61 -4.25 7.66 -17.78
N GLY A 62 -3.06 7.23 -18.26
CA GLY A 62 -2.35 7.88 -19.36
C GLY A 62 -1.64 9.18 -18.99
N ASN A 63 -1.63 9.54 -17.69
CA ASN A 63 -0.92 10.73 -17.20
C ASN A 63 0.35 10.28 -16.48
N LYS A 64 1.52 10.69 -16.96
CA LYS A 64 2.78 10.41 -16.28
C LYS A 64 2.82 11.10 -14.93
N VAL A 65 3.19 10.36 -13.89
CA VAL A 65 3.14 10.83 -12.51
C VAL A 65 4.09 11.98 -12.23
N ASN A 66 5.22 12.06 -12.92
CA ASN A 66 6.23 13.11 -12.79
C ASN A 66 6.03 14.34 -13.69
N GLU A 67 5.03 14.34 -14.57
CA GLU A 67 4.77 15.46 -15.50
C GLU A 67 3.57 16.31 -15.10
N ASN A 68 2.63 15.78 -14.30
CA ASN A 68 1.45 16.51 -13.86
C ASN A 68 0.92 15.98 -12.52
N GLU A 69 -0.02 16.72 -11.92
CA GLU A 69 -0.59 16.39 -10.60
C GLU A 69 -2.03 15.84 -10.66
N LEU A 70 -2.57 15.60 -11.84
CA LEU A 70 -3.98 15.20 -12.02
C LEU A 70 -4.27 13.87 -11.29
N TRP A 71 -3.32 12.95 -11.32
CA TRP A 71 -3.41 11.65 -10.65
C TRP A 71 -3.52 11.76 -9.11
N LYS A 72 -2.98 12.81 -8.48
CA LYS A 72 -2.99 12.98 -7.01
C LYS A 72 -4.41 13.03 -6.42
N LYS A 73 -5.41 13.42 -7.22
CA LYS A 73 -6.82 13.42 -6.80
C LYS A 73 -7.40 12.01 -6.69
N GLN A 74 -6.88 11.08 -7.48
CA GLN A 74 -7.37 9.70 -7.58
C GLN A 74 -6.62 8.76 -6.63
N VAL A 75 -5.41 9.12 -6.22
CA VAL A 75 -4.51 8.27 -5.43
C VAL A 75 -4.46 8.73 -3.98
N SER A 76 -4.38 7.78 -3.08
CA SER A 76 -3.99 7.99 -1.69
C SER A 76 -3.05 6.88 -1.24
N ALA A 77 -2.23 7.15 -0.23
CA ALA A 77 -1.24 6.19 0.20
C ALA A 77 -1.00 6.25 1.71
N PHE A 78 -0.64 5.10 2.26
CA PHE A 78 0.04 4.98 3.54
C PHE A 78 1.29 4.11 3.34
N ILE A 79 2.47 4.75 3.40
CA ILE A 79 3.75 4.08 3.20
C ILE A 79 4.33 3.68 4.56
N ASP A 80 4.41 4.63 5.48
CA ASP A 80 4.94 4.36 6.81
C ASP A 80 4.51 5.45 7.80
N GLU A 81 4.72 5.21 9.10
CA GLU A 81 4.29 6.12 10.15
C GLU A 81 5.06 7.45 10.16
N SER A 82 6.23 7.56 9.50
CA SER A 82 7.00 8.81 9.41
C SER A 82 6.31 9.86 8.53
N PHE A 83 5.40 9.45 7.65
CA PHE A 83 4.58 10.36 6.85
C PHE A 83 3.38 10.95 7.61
N LEU A 84 3.11 10.47 8.82
CA LEU A 84 2.03 11.02 9.64
C LEU A 84 2.45 12.35 10.26
N ILE A 85 1.51 13.30 10.38
CA ILE A 85 1.75 14.55 11.09
C ILE A 85 1.63 14.28 12.59
N GLY A 86 2.71 13.81 13.19
CA GLY A 86 2.75 13.24 14.54
C GLY A 86 2.32 14.17 15.68
N TYR A 87 2.32 15.48 15.49
CA TYR A 87 1.90 16.49 16.47
C TYR A 87 0.43 16.92 16.34
N LEU A 88 -0.33 16.29 15.44
CA LEU A 88 -1.77 16.39 15.44
C LEU A 88 -2.41 15.24 16.24
N THR A 89 -3.61 15.47 16.76
CA THR A 89 -4.47 14.38 17.22
C THR A 89 -5.01 13.63 16.00
N PRO A 90 -5.49 12.37 16.15
CA PRO A 90 -6.12 11.66 15.04
C PRO A 90 -7.27 12.43 14.39
N GLU A 91 -8.11 13.07 15.18
CA GLU A 91 -9.25 13.87 14.69
C GLU A 91 -8.79 15.08 13.86
N GLU A 92 -7.78 15.80 14.34
CA GLU A 92 -7.20 16.92 13.59
C GLU A 92 -6.59 16.45 12.28
N TYR A 93 -5.85 15.35 12.30
CA TYR A 93 -5.26 14.74 11.10
C TYR A 93 -6.32 14.29 10.08
N PHE A 94 -7.37 13.58 10.53
CA PHE A 94 -8.44 13.16 9.65
C PHE A 94 -9.22 14.35 9.07
N ASN A 95 -9.50 15.37 9.86
CA ASN A 95 -10.14 16.59 9.38
C ASN A 95 -9.26 17.32 8.35
N PHE A 96 -7.96 17.42 8.59
CA PHE A 96 -7.01 17.99 7.63
C PHE A 96 -7.03 17.24 6.29
N LEU A 97 -6.95 15.90 6.32
CA LEU A 97 -7.06 15.10 5.11
C LEU A 97 -8.43 15.26 4.41
N GLY A 98 -9.49 15.36 5.20
CA GLY A 98 -10.83 15.63 4.70
C GLY A 98 -10.92 16.95 3.96
N GLU A 99 -10.39 18.02 4.52
CA GLU A 99 -10.34 19.35 3.90
C GLU A 99 -9.57 19.32 2.56
N LEU A 100 -8.43 18.64 2.49
CA LEU A 100 -7.68 18.44 1.24
C LEU A 100 -8.50 17.71 0.15
N ARG A 101 -9.47 16.89 0.55
CA ARG A 101 -10.40 16.14 -0.31
C ARG A 101 -11.76 16.84 -0.46
N GLY A 102 -11.88 18.11 -0.06
CA GLY A 102 -13.12 18.90 -0.16
C GLY A 102 -14.26 18.39 0.74
N LYS A 103 -13.94 17.69 1.84
CA LYS A 103 -14.90 17.19 2.83
C LYS A 103 -14.96 18.12 4.04
N ASN A 104 -16.14 18.32 4.58
CA ASN A 104 -16.31 19.05 5.84
C ASN A 104 -16.18 18.12 7.06
N LYS A 105 -16.06 18.70 8.25
CA LYS A 105 -15.89 17.95 9.52
C LYS A 105 -17.03 16.96 9.79
N ALA A 106 -18.27 17.31 9.44
CA ALA A 106 -19.42 16.43 9.66
C ALA A 106 -19.33 15.16 8.79
N SER A 107 -18.99 15.32 7.50
CA SER A 107 -18.81 14.16 6.61
C SER A 107 -17.57 13.32 6.96
N VAL A 108 -16.51 13.92 7.51
CA VAL A 108 -15.36 13.18 8.04
C VAL A 108 -15.78 12.37 9.28
N ALA A 109 -16.51 12.97 10.21
CA ALA A 109 -16.99 12.27 11.42
C ALA A 109 -17.92 11.09 11.08
N GLU A 110 -18.85 11.28 10.14
CA GLU A 110 -19.71 10.20 9.64
C GLU A 110 -18.88 9.06 9.02
N PHE A 111 -17.90 9.42 8.18
CA PHE A 111 -16.98 8.45 7.57
C PHE A 111 -16.20 7.66 8.62
N LEU A 112 -15.65 8.33 9.64
CA LEU A 112 -14.88 7.69 10.71
C LEU A 112 -15.73 6.74 11.57
N GLY A 113 -17.03 6.99 11.70
CA GLY A 113 -17.96 6.10 12.38
C GLY A 113 -17.97 4.68 11.85
N GLN A 114 -17.66 4.49 10.56
CA GLN A 114 -17.59 3.16 9.92
C GLN A 114 -16.38 2.34 10.40
N PHE A 115 -15.39 2.96 11.03
CA PHE A 115 -14.15 2.34 11.50
C PHE A 115 -14.09 2.16 13.02
N SER A 116 -15.19 2.33 13.73
CA SER A 116 -15.26 2.21 15.20
C SER A 116 -14.69 0.88 15.69
N ASP A 117 -15.05 -0.23 15.03
CA ASP A 117 -14.55 -1.57 15.34
C ASP A 117 -13.04 -1.70 15.05
N PHE A 118 -12.56 -1.07 13.97
CA PHE A 118 -11.14 -1.10 13.61
C PHE A 118 -10.30 -0.29 14.58
N PHE A 119 -10.82 0.83 15.06
CA PHE A 119 -10.16 1.67 16.06
C PHE A 119 -10.19 1.09 17.47
N ASN A 120 -11.15 0.22 17.78
CA ASN A 120 -11.28 -0.44 19.08
C ASN A 120 -11.35 0.55 20.28
N GLY A 121 -11.88 1.76 20.07
CA GLY A 121 -11.95 2.80 21.10
C GLY A 121 -10.61 3.43 21.54
N GLU A 122 -9.50 3.10 20.86
CA GLU A 122 -8.13 3.49 21.29
C GLU A 122 -7.60 4.73 20.56
N ILE A 123 -8.28 5.22 19.53
CA ILE A 123 -7.77 6.25 18.62
C ILE A 123 -8.55 7.55 18.75
N LEU A 124 -9.88 7.50 18.53
CA LEU A 124 -10.71 8.70 18.61
C LEU A 124 -11.01 9.06 20.06
N ASN A 125 -11.08 10.36 20.34
CA ASN A 125 -11.35 10.95 21.67
C ASN A 125 -10.32 10.56 22.76
N ALA A 126 -9.16 10.07 22.39
CA ALA A 126 -8.10 9.70 23.32
C ALA A 126 -7.32 10.90 23.86
N GLY A 127 -7.45 12.09 23.25
CA GLY A 127 -6.74 13.32 23.63
C GLY A 127 -5.22 13.21 23.49
N LYS A 128 -4.72 12.29 22.65
CA LYS A 128 -3.29 12.04 22.42
C LYS A 128 -2.88 12.49 21.03
N TYR A 129 -1.65 12.95 20.91
CA TYR A 129 -1.03 13.17 19.61
C TYR A 129 -0.73 11.83 18.92
N ILE A 130 -0.72 11.82 17.59
CA ILE A 130 -0.42 10.61 16.80
C ILE A 130 0.93 10.00 17.20
N ARG A 131 1.95 10.83 17.44
CA ARG A 131 3.28 10.36 17.85
C ARG A 131 3.29 9.61 19.21
N ASP A 132 2.29 9.86 20.05
CA ASP A 132 2.17 9.27 21.39
C ASP A 132 1.33 7.97 21.38
N LEU A 133 0.78 7.60 20.21
CA LEU A 133 0.09 6.34 20.03
C LEU A 133 1.07 5.18 19.83
N SER A 134 0.62 3.96 20.13
CA SER A 134 1.38 2.75 19.74
C SER A 134 1.58 2.68 18.21
N LYS A 135 2.63 1.99 17.76
CA LYS A 135 2.90 1.79 16.31
C LYS A 135 1.70 1.20 15.56
N GLY A 136 1.02 0.22 16.16
CA GLY A 136 -0.21 -0.35 15.60
C GLY A 136 -1.33 0.69 15.46
N ASN A 137 -1.51 1.57 16.44
CA ASN A 137 -2.53 2.62 16.39
C ASN A 137 -2.14 3.75 15.40
N GLN A 138 -0.85 4.12 15.32
CA GLN A 138 -0.36 5.04 14.27
C GLN A 138 -0.67 4.47 12.88
N LYS A 139 -0.43 3.17 12.67
CA LYS A 139 -0.73 2.48 11.42
C LYS A 139 -2.24 2.48 11.10
N LYS A 140 -3.10 2.21 12.09
CA LYS A 140 -4.56 2.33 11.92
C LYS A 140 -4.96 3.75 11.47
N VAL A 141 -4.36 4.78 12.07
CA VAL A 141 -4.60 6.18 11.67
C VAL A 141 -4.16 6.41 10.22
N GLY A 142 -2.97 5.95 9.83
CA GLY A 142 -2.47 6.11 8.47
C GLY A 142 -3.34 5.40 7.43
N ILE A 143 -3.70 4.13 7.69
CA ILE A 143 -4.56 3.34 6.79
C ILE A 143 -5.93 4.00 6.62
N VAL A 144 -6.61 4.38 7.71
CA VAL A 144 -7.93 5.04 7.60
C VAL A 144 -7.81 6.42 6.97
N GLY A 145 -6.72 7.14 7.25
CA GLY A 145 -6.41 8.41 6.58
C GLY A 145 -6.31 8.27 5.05
N ALA A 146 -5.68 7.20 4.58
CA ALA A 146 -5.59 6.91 3.15
C ALA A 146 -6.94 6.61 2.49
N LEU A 147 -7.96 6.22 3.25
CA LEU A 147 -9.31 5.95 2.74
C LEU A 147 -10.20 7.22 2.68
N ILE A 148 -9.80 8.32 3.32
CA ILE A 148 -10.59 9.56 3.34
C ILE A 148 -10.75 10.12 1.92
N GLY A 149 -11.97 10.52 1.59
CA GLY A 149 -12.31 11.07 0.28
C GLY A 149 -12.63 10.01 -0.77
N LYS A 150 -12.54 8.73 -0.44
CA LYS A 150 -12.80 7.59 -1.33
C LYS A 150 -11.96 7.66 -2.62
N PRO A 151 -10.62 7.59 -2.53
CA PRO A 151 -9.76 7.57 -3.70
C PRO A 151 -10.00 6.32 -4.56
N GLU A 152 -9.71 6.40 -5.85
CA GLU A 152 -9.83 5.28 -6.78
C GLU A 152 -8.69 4.26 -6.63
N ILE A 153 -7.52 4.74 -6.17
CA ILE A 153 -6.31 3.95 -5.99
C ILE A 153 -5.77 4.19 -4.58
N ILE A 154 -5.49 3.10 -3.86
CA ILE A 154 -4.94 3.14 -2.51
C ILE A 154 -3.67 2.29 -2.46
N VAL A 155 -2.57 2.93 -2.06
CA VAL A 155 -1.26 2.27 -1.90
C VAL A 155 -0.99 2.06 -0.41
N LEU A 156 -0.76 0.82 -0.02
CA LEU A 156 -0.46 0.43 1.36
C LEU A 156 0.85 -0.35 1.40
N ASP A 157 1.88 0.22 2.02
CA ASP A 157 3.16 -0.46 2.19
C ASP A 157 3.21 -1.16 3.54
N GLU A 158 3.38 -2.49 3.54
CA GLU A 158 3.43 -3.36 4.72
C GLU A 158 2.27 -3.10 5.74
N PRO A 159 1.00 -3.07 5.31
CA PRO A 159 -0.10 -2.64 6.17
C PRO A 159 -0.41 -3.61 7.32
N PHE A 160 -0.04 -4.88 7.20
CA PHE A 160 -0.29 -5.90 8.22
C PHE A 160 0.80 -5.97 9.31
N ALA A 161 1.99 -5.43 9.03
CA ALA A 161 3.10 -5.45 9.99
C ALA A 161 2.77 -4.65 11.26
N ASN A 162 3.19 -5.15 12.43
CA ASN A 162 2.98 -4.51 13.74
C ASN A 162 1.51 -4.35 14.18
N LEU A 163 0.58 -5.06 13.53
CA LEU A 163 -0.81 -5.17 13.97
C LEU A 163 -1.03 -6.49 14.73
N ASP A 164 -1.88 -6.45 15.74
CA ASP A 164 -2.34 -7.68 16.40
C ASP A 164 -3.22 -8.52 15.47
N PRO A 165 -3.32 -9.85 15.70
CA PRO A 165 -4.08 -10.75 14.82
C PRO A 165 -5.53 -10.33 14.58
N SER A 166 -6.19 -9.78 15.60
CA SER A 166 -7.58 -9.35 15.49
C SER A 166 -7.72 -8.15 14.56
N THR A 167 -6.80 -7.21 14.64
CA THR A 167 -6.72 -6.03 13.76
C THR A 167 -6.36 -6.42 12.33
N GLN A 168 -5.45 -7.39 12.12
CA GLN A 168 -5.12 -7.92 10.78
C GLN A 168 -6.37 -8.51 10.10
N ILE A 169 -7.18 -9.30 10.83
CA ILE A 169 -8.44 -9.85 10.32
C ILE A 169 -9.41 -8.74 9.93
N LYS A 170 -9.55 -7.71 10.76
CA LYS A 170 -10.41 -6.56 10.46
C LYS A 170 -9.93 -5.79 9.23
N LEU A 171 -8.62 -5.59 9.09
CA LEU A 171 -8.02 -4.93 7.93
C LEU A 171 -8.27 -5.72 6.64
N LYS A 172 -8.09 -7.05 6.66
CA LYS A 172 -8.41 -7.91 5.50
C LYS A 172 -9.87 -7.77 5.06
N LYS A 173 -10.80 -7.81 6.02
CA LYS A 173 -12.24 -7.60 5.72
C LYS A 173 -12.52 -6.22 5.14
N LEU A 174 -11.84 -5.19 5.63
CA LEU A 174 -11.97 -3.83 5.15
C LEU A 174 -11.48 -3.70 3.70
N ILE A 175 -10.30 -4.22 3.38
CA ILE A 175 -9.74 -4.20 2.03
C ILE A 175 -10.69 -4.92 1.06
N LYS A 176 -11.13 -6.14 1.37
CA LYS A 176 -12.08 -6.90 0.54
C LYS A 176 -13.38 -6.12 0.31
N LYS A 177 -13.99 -5.59 1.38
CA LYS A 177 -15.22 -4.80 1.27
C LYS A 177 -15.05 -3.61 0.32
N TRP A 178 -13.94 -2.90 0.40
CA TRP A 178 -13.70 -1.72 -0.43
C TRP A 178 -13.34 -2.07 -1.88
N SER A 179 -12.56 -3.13 -2.09
CA SER A 179 -12.26 -3.62 -3.43
C SER A 179 -13.52 -4.10 -4.16
N GLU A 180 -14.35 -4.90 -3.50
CA GLU A 180 -15.55 -5.49 -4.11
C GLU A 180 -16.68 -4.46 -4.33
N ASN A 181 -16.99 -3.65 -3.31
CA ASN A 181 -18.19 -2.79 -3.33
C ASN A 181 -17.91 -1.40 -3.94
N GLU A 182 -16.74 -0.82 -3.67
CA GLU A 182 -16.40 0.54 -4.13
C GLU A 182 -15.50 0.52 -5.37
N LYS A 183 -15.09 -0.67 -5.85
CA LYS A 183 -14.20 -0.85 -7.02
C LYS A 183 -12.86 -0.12 -6.88
N VAL A 184 -12.36 0.02 -5.67
CA VAL A 184 -11.08 0.64 -5.39
C VAL A 184 -9.95 -0.29 -5.83
N THR A 185 -8.96 0.27 -6.49
CA THR A 185 -7.70 -0.41 -6.81
C THR A 185 -6.79 -0.36 -5.59
N PHE A 186 -6.50 -1.50 -4.98
CA PHE A 186 -5.52 -1.58 -3.91
C PHE A 186 -4.17 -2.05 -4.44
N LEU A 187 -3.10 -1.36 -4.04
CA LEU A 187 -1.72 -1.83 -4.19
C LEU A 187 -1.18 -2.09 -2.79
N ILE A 188 -0.90 -3.34 -2.49
CA ILE A 188 -0.52 -3.78 -1.14
C ILE A 188 0.83 -4.46 -1.22
N SER A 189 1.86 -3.89 -0.58
CA SER A 189 3.12 -4.60 -0.42
C SER A 189 3.12 -5.45 0.84
N SER A 190 3.79 -6.57 0.81
CA SER A 190 4.06 -7.36 2.01
C SER A 190 5.24 -8.30 1.82
N HIS A 191 5.89 -8.66 2.92
CA HIS A 191 6.76 -9.83 3.02
C HIS A 191 6.01 -11.04 3.62
N ASP A 192 4.78 -10.86 4.10
CA ASP A 192 3.89 -11.92 4.56
C ASP A 192 2.98 -12.38 3.42
N LEU A 193 3.24 -13.59 2.94
CA LEU A 193 2.53 -14.18 1.81
C LEU A 193 1.07 -14.49 2.14
N ALA A 194 0.81 -15.04 3.34
CA ALA A 194 -0.52 -15.49 3.73
C ALA A 194 -1.53 -14.33 3.76
N HIS A 195 -1.14 -13.19 4.33
CA HIS A 195 -2.03 -12.03 4.36
C HIS A 195 -2.29 -11.47 2.97
N THR A 196 -1.26 -11.45 2.12
CA THR A 196 -1.35 -10.84 0.78
C THR A 196 -2.19 -11.71 -0.15
N THR A 197 -2.02 -13.03 -0.13
CA THR A 197 -2.83 -13.97 -0.96
C THR A 197 -4.31 -13.91 -0.61
N GLU A 198 -4.66 -13.65 0.65
CA GLU A 198 -6.05 -13.56 1.05
C GLU A 198 -6.78 -12.29 0.55
N VAL A 199 -6.06 -11.20 0.27
CA VAL A 199 -6.68 -9.90 -0.07
C VAL A 199 -6.40 -9.41 -1.48
N SER A 200 -5.60 -10.13 -2.26
CA SER A 200 -5.19 -9.70 -3.60
C SER A 200 -5.74 -10.62 -4.67
N ASP A 201 -6.25 -10.03 -5.77
CA ASP A 201 -6.71 -10.75 -6.96
C ASP A 201 -5.53 -11.21 -7.83
N ARG A 202 -4.41 -10.50 -7.73
CA ARG A 202 -3.19 -10.74 -8.48
C ARG A 202 -1.98 -10.41 -7.62
N ILE A 203 -0.94 -11.22 -7.71
CA ILE A 203 0.30 -11.04 -6.96
C ILE A 203 1.48 -10.98 -7.92
N VAL A 204 2.28 -9.94 -7.75
CA VAL A 204 3.60 -9.82 -8.37
C VAL A 204 4.67 -10.05 -7.32
N LEU A 205 5.54 -11.00 -7.58
CA LEU A 205 6.70 -11.28 -6.76
C LEU A 205 7.91 -10.53 -7.29
N LEU A 206 8.45 -9.64 -6.46
CA LEU A 206 9.73 -8.99 -6.71
C LEU A 206 10.87 -9.76 -6.07
N ASN A 207 11.91 -10.01 -6.85
CA ASN A 207 13.18 -10.56 -6.37
C ASN A 207 14.34 -9.73 -6.91
N LYS A 208 15.16 -9.18 -6.01
CA LYS A 208 16.35 -8.36 -6.36
C LYS A 208 16.03 -7.23 -7.36
N GLY A 209 14.87 -6.62 -7.23
CA GLY A 209 14.42 -5.50 -8.06
C GLY A 209 13.75 -5.87 -9.39
N GLU A 210 13.57 -7.13 -9.68
CA GLU A 210 12.96 -7.61 -10.93
C GLU A 210 11.68 -8.41 -10.63
N VAL A 211 10.75 -8.44 -11.61
CA VAL A 211 9.54 -9.25 -11.51
C VAL A 211 9.93 -10.71 -11.75
N ALA A 212 9.88 -11.51 -10.69
CA ALA A 212 10.16 -12.94 -10.77
C ALA A 212 8.94 -13.77 -11.13
N LYS A 213 7.76 -13.36 -10.66
CA LYS A 213 6.47 -13.99 -10.96
C LYS A 213 5.37 -12.95 -11.03
N ASP A 214 4.35 -13.24 -11.82
CA ASP A 214 3.12 -12.47 -11.97
C ASP A 214 1.94 -13.44 -12.07
N ILE A 215 1.12 -13.53 -11.01
CA ILE A 215 0.19 -14.63 -10.79
C ILE A 215 -1.19 -14.09 -10.44
N ILE A 216 -2.22 -14.59 -11.13
CA ILE A 216 -3.61 -14.43 -10.67
C ILE A 216 -3.81 -15.32 -9.45
N THR A 217 -4.35 -14.77 -8.38
CA THR A 217 -4.49 -15.47 -7.10
C THR A 217 -5.49 -16.61 -7.20
N THR A 218 -5.06 -17.79 -6.79
CA THR A 218 -5.86 -19.02 -6.64
C THR A 218 -5.64 -19.60 -5.24
N PRO A 219 -6.38 -20.61 -4.81
CA PRO A 219 -6.12 -21.28 -3.54
C PRO A 219 -4.70 -21.85 -3.39
N GLU A 220 -4.06 -22.21 -4.51
CA GLU A 220 -2.72 -22.81 -4.55
C GLU A 220 -1.58 -21.76 -4.56
N THR A 221 -1.91 -20.47 -4.73
CA THR A 221 -0.90 -19.41 -4.89
C THR A 221 0.02 -19.28 -3.68
N LEU A 222 -0.49 -19.48 -2.47
CA LEU A 222 0.34 -19.44 -1.26
C LEU A 222 1.44 -20.50 -1.31
N ASP A 223 1.09 -21.75 -1.58
CA ASP A 223 2.03 -22.86 -1.66
C ASP A 223 3.07 -22.63 -2.78
N GLU A 224 2.62 -22.07 -3.92
CA GLU A 224 3.53 -21.74 -5.04
C GLU A 224 4.57 -20.69 -4.65
N LEU A 225 4.15 -19.64 -3.93
CA LEU A 225 5.05 -18.59 -3.45
C LEU A 225 6.00 -19.10 -2.36
N GLU A 226 5.51 -19.90 -1.40
CA GLU A 226 6.35 -20.52 -0.36
C GLU A 226 7.41 -21.44 -0.96
N ASN A 227 7.06 -22.25 -1.94
CA ASN A 227 8.00 -23.10 -2.68
C ASN A 227 9.07 -22.28 -3.41
N PHE A 228 8.70 -21.16 -4.04
CA PHE A 228 9.66 -20.28 -4.68
C PHE A 228 10.70 -19.75 -3.69
N PHE A 229 10.27 -19.26 -2.52
CA PHE A 229 11.19 -18.74 -1.50
C PHE A 229 12.06 -19.84 -0.90
N SER A 230 11.52 -21.03 -0.65
CA SER A 230 12.27 -22.18 -0.11
C SER A 230 13.40 -22.60 -1.06
N THR A 231 13.11 -22.74 -2.34
CA THR A 231 14.10 -23.11 -3.36
C THR A 231 15.18 -22.02 -3.54
N SER A 232 14.78 -20.73 -3.42
CA SER A 232 15.73 -19.62 -3.52
C SER A 232 16.72 -19.60 -2.35
N VAL A 233 16.30 -19.95 -1.15
CA VAL A 233 17.17 -20.05 0.03
C VAL A 233 18.17 -21.22 -0.12
N GLU A 234 17.73 -22.38 -0.61
CA GLU A 234 18.61 -23.54 -0.83
C GLU A 234 19.72 -23.24 -1.83
N SER A 235 19.42 -22.49 -2.89
CA SER A 235 20.40 -22.10 -3.89
C SER A 235 21.43 -21.07 -3.38
N GLU A 236 21.10 -20.25 -2.38
CA GLU A 236 22.03 -19.28 -1.77
C GLU A 236 22.92 -19.92 -0.67
N VAL A 237 22.51 -21.05 -0.08
CA VAL A 237 23.27 -21.75 0.96
C VAL A 237 24.33 -22.71 0.36
N MET A 238 24.22 -23.06 -0.93
CA MET A 238 25.17 -23.95 -1.62
C MET A 238 26.36 -23.23 -2.28
N ILE A 239 26.53 -21.94 -2.05
CA ILE A 239 27.68 -21.13 -2.54
C ILE A 239 28.52 -20.67 -1.34
#